data_b4d183904a1e88874f870af912fb1133
#
_entry.id   b4d183904a1e88874f870af912fb1133
#
_cell.length_a   1.000
_cell.length_b   1.000
_cell.length_c   1.000
_cell.angle_alpha   90.00
_cell.angle_beta   90.00
_cell.angle_gamma   90.00
#
_symmetry.space_group_name_H-M   'P 1'
#
loop_
_entity.id
_entity.type
_entity.pdbx_description
1 polymer ?
#
loop_
_entity_poly.entity_id
_entity_poly.type
_entity_poly.pdbx_seq_one_letter_code
_entity_poly.pdbx_strand_id
1 'polypeptide(L)'
;MSSVVSINQRARTVEQKAQRRNAVLEAAEKFFLEVGYEAFSMSHLAKNIGLAKGTLYLYFETREEIFLTLYEQSLVRWSDLFIDDLPETMTSEVYARKLFKAAAADGTFLPLQIRLENLIEHNVAVPRLVQSKQIFISQVDKIAKVTATSLGLSEAQAIEVVKTMGVLLIGATQSDQAPSLDKEDLPQNVQDLIASFSSEPLFIKNAVRIIEGIRMETVSKS
;
A
#
# COMPACT_ATOMS: atom_id res chain seq x y z
N MET A 1 21.28 -10.18 19.67
CA MET A 1 21.89 -8.85 19.91
C MET A 1 21.88 -8.11 18.57
N SER A 2 20.87 -7.31 18.29
CA SER A 2 20.83 -6.47 17.08
C SER A 2 21.82 -5.33 17.26
N SER A 3 22.88 -5.32 16.42
CA SER A 3 23.80 -4.19 16.37
C SER A 3 23.04 -3.00 15.79
N VAL A 4 22.77 -2.02 16.63
CA VAL A 4 22.24 -0.72 16.21
C VAL A 4 23.27 -0.08 15.29
N VAL A 5 23.03 -0.10 13.97
CA VAL A 5 23.88 0.56 12.99
C VAL A 5 23.77 2.07 13.26
N SER A 6 24.86 2.68 13.69
CA SER A 6 24.91 4.13 13.94
C SER A 6 24.71 4.86 12.61
N ILE A 7 23.58 5.53 12.45
CA ILE A 7 23.25 6.35 11.28
C ILE A 7 24.30 7.45 11.03
N ASN A 8 25.10 7.80 12.01
CA ASN A 8 26.06 8.92 11.96
C ASN A 8 27.47 8.56 11.46
N GLN A 9 27.81 7.28 11.24
CA GLN A 9 29.14 6.90 10.72
C GLN A 9 29.16 6.95 9.19
N ARG A 10 30.27 7.40 8.59
CA ARG A 10 30.46 7.47 7.12
C ARG A 10 30.57 6.06 6.54
N ALA A 11 29.62 5.68 5.66
CA ALA A 11 29.64 4.42 4.97
C ALA A 11 30.78 4.38 3.93
N ARG A 12 31.66 3.38 4.01
CA ARG A 12 32.83 3.22 3.12
C ARG A 12 32.69 2.05 2.17
N THR A 13 31.92 1.01 2.51
CA THR A 13 31.64 -0.15 1.65
C THR A 13 30.25 -0.12 1.08
N VAL A 14 29.99 -0.97 0.06
CA VAL A 14 28.66 -1.14 -0.55
C VAL A 14 27.65 -1.63 0.48
N GLU A 15 28.05 -2.61 1.31
CA GLU A 15 27.22 -3.16 2.39
C GLU A 15 26.85 -2.09 3.43
N GLN A 16 27.82 -1.28 3.85
CA GLN A 16 27.58 -0.18 4.79
C GLN A 16 26.63 0.87 4.20
N LYS A 17 26.74 1.15 2.88
CA LYS A 17 25.82 2.06 2.19
C LYS A 17 24.39 1.49 2.16
N ALA A 18 24.23 0.21 1.87
CA ALA A 18 22.93 -0.47 1.86
C ALA A 18 22.31 -0.50 3.25
N GLN A 19 23.06 -0.87 4.29
CA GLN A 19 22.61 -0.87 5.67
C GLN A 19 22.15 0.54 6.11
N ARG A 20 22.90 1.57 5.73
CA ARG A 20 22.54 2.94 6.07
C ARG A 20 21.31 3.44 5.32
N ARG A 21 21.18 3.07 4.04
CA ARG A 21 19.98 3.35 3.25
C ARG A 21 18.75 2.74 3.91
N ASN A 22 18.84 1.48 4.37
CA ASN A 22 17.76 0.80 5.08
C ASN A 22 17.43 1.48 6.41
N ALA A 23 18.44 1.87 7.19
CA ALA A 23 18.21 2.59 8.46
C ALA A 23 17.54 3.96 8.23
N VAL A 24 17.84 4.64 7.13
CA VAL A 24 17.14 5.88 6.72
C VAL A 24 15.68 5.57 6.37
N LEU A 25 15.40 4.47 5.64
CA LEU A 25 14.03 4.07 5.29
C LEU A 25 13.21 3.70 6.51
N GLU A 26 13.75 2.93 7.44
CA GLU A 26 13.06 2.60 8.70
C GLU A 26 12.70 3.85 9.51
N ALA A 27 13.62 4.81 9.57
CA ALA A 27 13.35 6.08 10.22
C ALA A 27 12.35 6.95 9.45
N ALA A 28 12.42 6.93 8.12
CA ALA A 28 11.48 7.63 7.25
C ALA A 28 10.05 7.07 7.38
N GLU A 29 9.90 5.74 7.49
CA GLU A 29 8.60 5.10 7.70
C GLU A 29 7.99 5.53 9.04
N LYS A 30 8.75 5.47 10.13
CA LYS A 30 8.30 5.94 11.45
C LYS A 30 7.88 7.40 11.39
N PHE A 31 8.70 8.25 10.80
CA PHE A 31 8.41 9.67 10.67
C PHE A 31 7.17 9.93 9.78
N PHE A 32 7.00 9.15 8.70
CA PHE A 32 5.79 9.22 7.87
C PHE A 32 4.53 8.87 8.65
N LEU A 33 4.57 7.82 9.47
CA LEU A 33 3.44 7.42 10.32
C LEU A 33 3.09 8.46 11.38
N GLU A 34 4.08 9.24 11.85
CA GLU A 34 3.86 10.31 12.83
C GLU A 34 3.26 11.58 12.21
N VAL A 35 3.77 12.02 11.04
CA VAL A 35 3.45 13.34 10.50
C VAL A 35 2.57 13.30 9.24
N GLY A 36 2.42 12.15 8.60
CA GLY A 36 1.70 11.97 7.35
C GLY A 36 2.45 12.51 6.12
N TYR A 37 1.82 12.37 4.95
CA TYR A 37 2.40 12.73 3.66
C TYR A 37 2.69 14.24 3.53
N GLU A 38 1.74 15.08 3.92
CA GLU A 38 1.78 16.53 3.68
C GLU A 38 2.87 17.24 4.50
N ALA A 39 3.05 16.83 5.76
CA ALA A 39 4.05 17.42 6.65
C ALA A 39 5.45 16.79 6.49
N PHE A 40 5.57 15.69 5.75
CA PHE A 40 6.85 15.04 5.51
C PHE A 40 7.72 15.87 4.55
N SER A 41 8.96 16.16 4.97
CA SER A 41 9.95 16.79 4.10
C SER A 41 11.35 16.24 4.36
N MET A 42 12.22 16.29 3.33
CA MET A 42 13.62 15.87 3.43
C MET A 42 14.37 16.60 4.55
N SER A 43 14.06 17.87 4.79
CA SER A 43 14.68 18.67 5.85
C SER A 43 14.24 18.23 7.24
N HIS A 44 12.95 17.96 7.42
CA HIS A 44 12.41 17.47 8.69
C HIS A 44 12.90 16.06 8.98
N LEU A 45 12.90 15.15 7.98
CA LEU A 45 13.46 13.81 8.14
C LEU A 45 14.94 13.88 8.57
N ALA A 46 15.76 14.65 7.85
CA ALA A 46 17.19 14.79 8.17
C ALA A 46 17.41 15.27 9.61
N LYS A 47 16.63 16.27 10.06
CA LYS A 47 16.65 16.76 11.44
C LYS A 47 16.23 15.68 12.45
N ASN A 48 15.16 14.95 12.15
CA ASN A 48 14.63 13.88 13.01
C ASN A 48 15.66 12.77 13.27
N ILE A 49 16.42 12.37 12.23
CA ILE A 49 17.41 11.30 12.30
C ILE A 49 18.85 11.79 12.58
N GLY A 50 19.03 13.07 12.86
CA GLY A 50 20.33 13.65 13.19
C GLY A 50 21.35 13.63 12.03
N LEU A 51 20.89 13.70 10.77
CA LEU A 51 21.73 13.76 9.58
C LEU A 51 21.76 15.17 8.97
N ALA A 52 22.88 15.52 8.33
CA ALA A 52 22.90 16.66 7.42
C ALA A 52 22.01 16.37 6.21
N LYS A 53 21.22 17.36 5.76
CA LYS A 53 20.34 17.24 4.59
C LYS A 53 21.08 16.70 3.34
N GLY A 54 22.32 17.21 3.10
CA GLY A 54 23.16 16.74 1.99
C GLY A 54 23.53 15.26 2.07
N THR A 55 23.65 14.70 3.28
CA THR A 55 23.90 13.27 3.47
C THR A 55 22.67 12.43 3.06
N LEU A 56 21.46 12.90 3.33
CA LEU A 56 20.24 12.22 2.93
C LEU A 56 20.11 12.15 1.41
N TYR A 57 20.45 13.23 0.69
CA TYR A 57 20.45 13.28 -0.77
C TYR A 57 21.48 12.35 -1.44
N LEU A 58 22.47 11.83 -0.70
CA LEU A 58 23.36 10.78 -1.22
C LEU A 58 22.68 9.40 -1.38
N TYR A 59 21.53 9.22 -0.74
CA TYR A 59 20.78 7.96 -0.73
C TYR A 59 19.46 8.04 -1.50
N PHE A 60 18.82 9.21 -1.52
CA PHE A 60 17.52 9.45 -2.16
C PHE A 60 17.51 10.82 -2.81
N GLU A 61 17.29 10.86 -4.11
CA GLU A 61 17.29 12.11 -4.88
C GLU A 61 16.08 12.99 -4.55
N THR A 62 14.93 12.38 -4.26
CA THR A 62 13.69 13.07 -3.95
C THR A 62 13.00 12.45 -2.74
N ARG A 63 12.07 13.18 -2.16
CA ARG A 63 11.15 12.70 -1.13
C ARG A 63 10.27 11.56 -1.69
N GLU A 64 9.89 11.70 -2.92
CA GLU A 64 9.03 10.76 -3.65
C GLU A 64 9.73 9.42 -3.90
N GLU A 65 11.06 9.41 -4.06
CA GLU A 65 11.85 8.18 -4.12
C GLU A 65 11.81 7.41 -2.79
N ILE A 66 11.84 8.12 -1.66
CA ILE A 66 11.62 7.50 -0.34
C ILE A 66 10.23 6.90 -0.28
N PHE A 67 9.18 7.65 -0.63
CA PHE A 67 7.81 7.18 -0.60
C PHE A 67 7.57 6.00 -1.54
N LEU A 68 8.15 6.00 -2.73
CA LEU A 68 8.06 4.87 -3.66
C LEU A 68 8.71 3.62 -3.04
N THR A 69 9.86 3.77 -2.38
CA THR A 69 10.52 2.65 -1.72
C THR A 69 9.72 2.13 -0.51
N LEU A 70 9.14 3.02 0.29
CA LEU A 70 8.26 2.64 1.41
C LEU A 70 6.99 1.95 0.90
N TYR A 71 6.41 2.44 -0.18
CA TYR A 71 5.28 1.80 -0.85
C TYR A 71 5.62 0.38 -1.29
N GLU A 72 6.74 0.16 -1.97
CA GLU A 72 7.17 -1.17 -2.40
C GLU A 72 7.33 -2.14 -1.24
N GLN A 73 7.94 -1.69 -0.15
CA GLN A 73 8.11 -2.50 1.05
C GLN A 73 6.77 -2.82 1.71
N SER A 74 5.86 -1.85 1.80
CA SER A 74 4.53 -2.07 2.36
C SER A 74 3.65 -2.95 1.46
N LEU A 75 3.76 -2.81 0.13
CA LEU A 75 3.09 -3.69 -0.83
C LEU A 75 3.50 -5.16 -0.65
N VAL A 76 4.79 -5.43 -0.47
CA VAL A 76 5.29 -6.78 -0.23
C VAL A 76 4.77 -7.32 1.11
N ARG A 77 4.90 -6.54 2.20
CA ARG A 77 4.38 -6.93 3.52
C ARG A 77 2.88 -7.22 3.49
N TRP A 78 2.10 -6.34 2.85
CA TRP A 78 0.67 -6.53 2.67
C TRP A 78 0.34 -7.80 1.89
N SER A 79 1.03 -8.02 0.77
CA SER A 79 0.85 -9.20 -0.06
C SER A 79 1.14 -10.48 0.73
N ASP A 80 2.25 -10.52 1.47
CA ASP A 80 2.63 -11.66 2.28
C ASP A 80 1.61 -11.92 3.39
N LEU A 81 1.23 -10.88 4.15
CA LEU A 81 0.22 -10.97 5.20
C LEU A 81 -1.13 -11.48 4.68
N PHE A 82 -1.54 -10.99 3.50
CA PHE A 82 -2.79 -11.43 2.88
C PHE A 82 -2.73 -12.89 2.46
N ILE A 83 -1.66 -13.32 1.78
CA ILE A 83 -1.48 -14.68 1.29
C ILE A 83 -1.39 -15.69 2.42
N ASP A 84 -0.63 -15.38 3.46
CA ASP A 84 -0.41 -16.28 4.60
C ASP A 84 -1.71 -16.54 5.41
N ASP A 85 -2.67 -15.62 5.34
CA ASP A 85 -3.97 -15.75 6.02
C ASP A 85 -5.05 -16.40 5.14
N LEU A 86 -4.75 -16.79 3.87
CA LEU A 86 -5.73 -17.37 2.95
C LEU A 86 -5.89 -18.89 3.15
N PRO A 87 -7.11 -19.39 3.43
CA PRO A 87 -7.42 -20.82 3.35
C PRO A 87 -7.39 -21.32 1.90
N GLU A 88 -7.25 -22.65 1.72
CA GLU A 88 -7.30 -23.28 0.39
C GLU A 88 -8.63 -23.03 -0.34
N THR A 89 -9.75 -22.95 0.40
CA THR A 89 -11.06 -22.64 -0.15
C THR A 89 -11.82 -21.66 0.74
N MET A 90 -12.51 -20.70 0.12
CA MET A 90 -13.31 -19.72 0.87
C MET A 90 -14.41 -19.09 0.01
N THR A 91 -15.33 -18.39 0.67
CA THR A 91 -16.33 -17.55 -0.01
C THR A 91 -15.73 -16.21 -0.45
N SER A 92 -16.36 -15.58 -1.44
CA SER A 92 -15.97 -14.24 -1.89
C SER A 92 -16.04 -13.20 -0.77
N GLU A 93 -16.95 -13.36 0.19
CA GLU A 93 -17.05 -12.46 1.34
C GLU A 93 -15.86 -12.60 2.30
N VAL A 94 -15.45 -13.84 2.61
CA VAL A 94 -14.27 -14.09 3.48
C VAL A 94 -13.01 -13.56 2.80
N TYR A 95 -12.86 -13.77 1.48
CA TYR A 95 -11.77 -13.23 0.68
C TYR A 95 -11.71 -11.70 0.78
N ALA A 96 -12.84 -11.02 0.52
CA ALA A 96 -12.92 -9.57 0.56
C ALA A 96 -12.58 -9.00 1.95
N ARG A 97 -13.08 -9.61 3.03
CA ARG A 97 -12.76 -9.20 4.41
C ARG A 97 -11.28 -9.34 4.73
N LYS A 98 -10.67 -10.47 4.36
CA LYS A 98 -9.24 -10.71 4.58
C LYS A 98 -8.38 -9.73 3.81
N LEU A 99 -8.70 -9.45 2.54
CA LEU A 99 -7.99 -8.50 1.71
C LEU A 99 -8.03 -7.09 2.30
N PHE A 100 -9.22 -6.61 2.69
CA PHE A 100 -9.39 -5.30 3.31
C PHE A 100 -8.63 -5.21 4.64
N LYS A 101 -8.80 -6.21 5.51
CA LYS A 101 -8.12 -6.27 6.81
C LYS A 101 -6.60 -6.23 6.68
N ALA A 102 -6.04 -7.01 5.75
CA ALA A 102 -4.60 -7.01 5.49
C ALA A 102 -4.12 -5.63 5.00
N ALA A 103 -4.89 -4.99 4.10
CA ALA A 103 -4.55 -3.66 3.60
C ALA A 103 -4.63 -2.56 4.67
N ALA A 104 -5.60 -2.65 5.58
CA ALA A 104 -5.76 -1.70 6.69
C ALA A 104 -4.77 -1.92 7.83
N ALA A 105 -4.14 -3.09 7.93
CA ALA A 105 -3.19 -3.42 8.99
C ALA A 105 -1.84 -2.68 8.86
N ASP A 106 -1.43 -2.33 7.63
CA ASP A 106 -0.20 -1.58 7.36
C ASP A 106 -0.54 -0.10 7.18
N GLY A 107 -0.19 0.73 8.17
CA GLY A 107 -0.45 2.17 8.15
C GLY A 107 0.28 2.94 7.04
N THR A 108 1.21 2.31 6.32
CA THR A 108 2.00 2.89 5.24
C THR A 108 1.38 2.60 3.87
N PHE A 109 0.81 1.40 3.67
CA PHE A 109 0.37 0.90 2.37
C PHE A 109 -0.72 1.78 1.74
N LEU A 110 -1.91 1.86 2.36
CA LEU A 110 -3.05 2.58 1.79
C LEU A 110 -2.79 4.08 1.59
N PRO A 111 -2.22 4.84 2.55
CA PRO A 111 -1.91 6.24 2.36
C PRO A 111 -0.96 6.53 1.19
N LEU A 112 0.02 5.65 0.93
CA LEU A 112 0.93 5.79 -0.20
C LEU A 112 0.31 5.29 -1.51
N GLN A 113 -0.47 4.21 -1.48
CA GLN A 113 -1.17 3.67 -2.66
C GLN A 113 -2.10 4.71 -3.29
N ILE A 114 -2.88 5.43 -2.49
CA ILE A 114 -3.80 6.47 -2.97
C ILE A 114 -3.05 7.62 -3.66
N ARG A 115 -1.82 7.91 -3.23
CA ARG A 115 -0.99 9.02 -3.75
C ARG A 115 0.00 8.58 -4.84
N LEU A 116 0.07 7.29 -5.12
CA LEU A 116 1.13 6.71 -5.94
C LEU A 116 1.18 7.34 -7.34
N GLU A 117 0.12 7.20 -8.11
CA GLU A 117 0.10 7.63 -9.52
C GLU A 117 0.12 9.16 -9.66
N ASN A 118 -0.65 9.86 -8.83
CA ASN A 118 -0.86 11.30 -8.99
C ASN A 118 0.26 12.17 -8.41
N LEU A 119 0.98 11.70 -7.40
CA LEU A 119 1.94 12.53 -6.68
C LEU A 119 3.34 11.95 -6.63
N ILE A 120 3.48 10.64 -6.42
CA ILE A 120 4.79 10.00 -6.19
C ILE A 120 5.48 9.73 -7.53
N GLU A 121 4.83 9.02 -8.44
CA GLU A 121 5.43 8.55 -9.69
C GLU A 121 5.85 9.68 -10.63
N HIS A 122 5.17 10.80 -10.63
CA HIS A 122 5.53 11.97 -11.45
C HIS A 122 6.88 12.62 -11.08
N ASN A 123 7.38 12.34 -9.87
CA ASN A 123 8.58 12.97 -9.33
C ASN A 123 9.73 11.97 -9.12
N VAL A 124 9.67 10.83 -9.81
CA VAL A 124 10.69 9.77 -9.76
C VAL A 124 11.25 9.50 -11.16
N ALA A 125 12.55 9.23 -11.25
CA ALA A 125 13.21 8.92 -12.51
C ALA A 125 12.62 7.65 -13.16
N VAL A 126 12.44 7.67 -14.49
CA VAL A 126 11.83 6.56 -15.25
C VAL A 126 12.46 5.19 -14.97
N PRO A 127 13.81 5.02 -14.92
CA PRO A 127 14.39 3.72 -14.62
C PRO A 127 13.99 3.17 -13.24
N ARG A 128 13.86 4.04 -12.24
CA ARG A 128 13.43 3.69 -10.89
C ARG A 128 11.95 3.31 -10.86
N LEU A 129 11.13 4.03 -11.64
CA LEU A 129 9.72 3.71 -11.80
C LEU A 129 9.50 2.34 -12.45
N VAL A 130 10.27 2.01 -13.49
CA VAL A 130 10.21 0.69 -14.14
C VAL A 130 10.49 -0.43 -13.14
N GLN A 131 11.51 -0.27 -12.28
CA GLN A 131 11.79 -1.25 -11.21
C GLN A 131 10.61 -1.43 -10.26
N SER A 132 9.98 -0.34 -9.87
CA SER A 132 8.78 -0.37 -9.01
C SER A 132 7.62 -1.12 -9.67
N LYS A 133 7.36 -0.85 -10.95
CA LYS A 133 6.31 -1.57 -11.70
C LYS A 133 6.59 -3.07 -11.83
N GLN A 134 7.85 -3.47 -11.94
CA GLN A 134 8.23 -4.90 -11.94
C GLN A 134 7.93 -5.58 -10.60
N ILE A 135 8.20 -4.89 -9.47
CA ILE A 135 7.80 -5.38 -8.14
C ILE A 135 6.29 -5.52 -8.06
N PHE A 136 5.55 -4.49 -8.49
CA PHE A 136 4.08 -4.53 -8.51
C PHE A 136 3.53 -5.72 -9.31
N ILE A 137 4.03 -5.94 -10.54
CA ILE A 137 3.63 -7.07 -11.39
C ILE A 137 3.87 -8.39 -10.65
N SER A 138 5.04 -8.57 -10.04
CA SER A 138 5.36 -9.80 -9.32
C SER A 138 4.43 -10.07 -8.14
N GLN A 139 3.98 -9.02 -7.43
CA GLN A 139 3.01 -9.17 -6.34
C GLN A 139 1.60 -9.50 -6.87
N VAL A 140 1.16 -8.88 -7.97
CA VAL A 140 -0.11 -9.21 -8.63
C VAL A 140 -0.14 -10.69 -9.03
N ASP A 141 0.93 -11.19 -9.67
CA ASP A 141 1.04 -12.59 -10.09
C ASP A 141 1.03 -13.56 -8.90
N LYS A 142 1.73 -13.19 -7.82
CA LYS A 142 1.78 -13.99 -6.59
C LYS A 142 0.39 -14.10 -5.94
N ILE A 143 -0.31 -12.97 -5.79
CA ILE A 143 -1.66 -12.94 -5.22
C ILE A 143 -2.65 -13.68 -6.13
N ALA A 144 -2.57 -13.49 -7.46
CA ALA A 144 -3.49 -14.13 -8.41
C ALA A 144 -3.41 -15.65 -8.36
N LYS A 145 -2.22 -16.25 -8.22
CA LYS A 145 -2.05 -17.71 -8.10
C LYS A 145 -2.80 -18.26 -6.88
N VAL A 146 -2.65 -17.61 -5.73
CA VAL A 146 -3.34 -18.05 -4.50
C VAL A 146 -4.84 -17.79 -4.60
N THR A 147 -5.25 -16.64 -5.18
CA THR A 147 -6.66 -16.30 -5.43
C THR A 147 -7.35 -17.33 -6.30
N ALA A 148 -6.68 -17.79 -7.37
CA ALA A 148 -7.24 -18.83 -8.26
C ALA A 148 -7.60 -20.10 -7.48
N THR A 149 -6.69 -20.57 -6.64
CA THR A 149 -6.91 -21.77 -5.80
C THR A 149 -8.02 -21.51 -4.79
N SER A 150 -7.91 -20.45 -4.00
CA SER A 150 -8.80 -20.16 -2.86
C SER A 150 -10.24 -19.86 -3.26
N LEU A 151 -10.47 -19.29 -4.44
CA LEU A 151 -11.81 -18.98 -4.96
C LEU A 151 -12.30 -19.97 -6.03
N GLY A 152 -11.48 -20.95 -6.45
CA GLY A 152 -11.83 -21.88 -7.52
C GLY A 152 -12.03 -21.18 -8.86
N LEU A 153 -11.14 -20.24 -9.22
CA LEU A 153 -11.18 -19.45 -10.44
C LEU A 153 -10.10 -19.90 -11.43
N SER A 154 -10.30 -19.61 -12.72
CA SER A 154 -9.21 -19.70 -13.69
C SER A 154 -8.14 -18.64 -13.41
N GLU A 155 -6.94 -18.85 -13.94
CA GLU A 155 -5.84 -17.88 -13.78
C GLU A 155 -6.22 -16.49 -14.33
N ALA A 156 -6.86 -16.43 -15.49
CA ALA A 156 -7.31 -15.17 -16.08
C ALA A 156 -8.33 -14.44 -15.20
N GLN A 157 -9.31 -15.16 -14.66
CA GLN A 157 -10.29 -14.59 -13.73
C GLN A 157 -9.65 -14.12 -12.43
N ALA A 158 -8.69 -14.87 -11.88
CA ALA A 158 -7.99 -14.49 -10.68
C ALA A 158 -7.15 -13.20 -10.87
N ILE A 159 -6.48 -13.05 -12.01
CA ILE A 159 -5.77 -11.81 -12.36
C ILE A 159 -6.76 -10.64 -12.48
N GLU A 160 -7.91 -10.86 -13.09
CA GLU A 160 -8.96 -9.84 -13.19
C GLU A 160 -9.49 -9.43 -11.81
N VAL A 161 -9.79 -10.40 -10.95
CA VAL A 161 -10.20 -10.16 -9.56
C VAL A 161 -9.15 -9.31 -8.85
N VAL A 162 -7.87 -9.70 -8.87
CA VAL A 162 -6.81 -8.98 -8.14
C VAL A 162 -6.69 -7.53 -8.62
N LYS A 163 -6.69 -7.29 -9.94
CA LYS A 163 -6.63 -5.93 -10.50
C LYS A 163 -7.85 -5.09 -10.11
N THR A 164 -9.04 -5.67 -10.22
CA THR A 164 -10.29 -4.96 -9.91
C THR A 164 -10.41 -4.67 -8.42
N MET A 165 -9.99 -5.62 -7.56
CA MET A 165 -9.94 -5.39 -6.11
C MET A 165 -8.97 -4.27 -5.74
N GLY A 166 -7.84 -4.15 -6.43
CA GLY A 166 -6.90 -3.04 -6.23
C GLY A 166 -7.55 -1.68 -6.50
N VAL A 167 -8.25 -1.54 -7.62
CA VAL A 167 -8.97 -0.30 -7.98
C VAL A 167 -10.11 -0.01 -6.99
N LEU A 168 -10.89 -1.04 -6.63
CA LEU A 168 -11.99 -0.90 -5.66
C LEU A 168 -11.47 -0.49 -4.28
N LEU A 169 -10.34 -1.05 -3.84
CA LEU A 169 -9.73 -0.74 -2.55
C LEU A 169 -9.31 0.74 -2.49
N ILE A 170 -8.66 1.25 -3.53
CA ILE A 170 -8.26 2.66 -3.62
C ILE A 170 -9.50 3.55 -3.53
N GLY A 171 -10.53 3.29 -4.36
CA GLY A 171 -11.75 4.08 -4.38
C GLY A 171 -12.52 4.05 -3.06
N ALA A 172 -12.62 2.88 -2.43
CA ALA A 172 -13.33 2.73 -1.16
C ALA A 172 -12.63 3.44 0.00
N THR A 173 -11.28 3.38 0.06
CA THR A 173 -10.48 3.95 1.15
C THR A 173 -10.17 5.44 0.98
N GLN A 174 -10.42 6.01 -0.20
CA GLN A 174 -10.20 7.44 -0.44
C GLN A 174 -11.07 8.31 0.47
N SER A 175 -12.28 7.87 0.79
CA SER A 175 -13.19 8.59 1.70
C SER A 175 -12.65 8.69 3.13
N ASP A 176 -11.83 7.74 3.57
CA ASP A 176 -11.23 7.74 4.91
C ASP A 176 -10.09 8.80 5.03
N GLN A 177 -9.62 9.35 3.91
CA GLN A 177 -8.62 10.42 3.86
C GLN A 177 -9.23 11.82 3.95
N ALA A 178 -10.57 11.93 4.02
CA ALA A 178 -11.23 13.22 4.21
C ALA A 178 -10.85 13.83 5.58
N PRO A 179 -10.76 15.17 5.69
CA PRO A 179 -10.55 15.82 6.98
C PRO A 179 -11.60 15.34 7.99
N SER A 180 -11.16 15.09 9.22
CA SER A 180 -12.10 14.77 10.31
C SER A 180 -12.96 16.00 10.57
N LEU A 181 -14.23 15.90 10.17
CA LEU A 181 -15.24 16.88 10.56
C LEU A 181 -15.75 16.53 11.96
N ASP A 182 -15.97 17.54 12.79
CA ASP A 182 -16.57 17.33 14.10
C ASP A 182 -18.03 16.88 13.87
N LYS A 183 -18.32 15.60 14.13
CA LYS A 183 -19.62 15.00 13.79
C LYS A 183 -20.76 15.60 14.60
N GLU A 184 -20.49 16.17 15.77
CA GLU A 184 -21.50 16.77 16.63
C GLU A 184 -22.10 18.05 16.04
N ASP A 185 -21.36 18.75 15.18
CA ASP A 185 -21.79 20.00 14.52
C ASP A 185 -22.46 19.78 13.16
N LEU A 186 -22.56 18.53 12.68
CA LEU A 186 -23.11 18.24 11.35
C LEU A 186 -24.62 17.93 11.39
N PRO A 187 -25.42 18.42 10.41
CA PRO A 187 -26.79 17.97 10.21
C PRO A 187 -26.89 16.45 10.04
N GLN A 188 -27.97 15.83 10.53
CA GLN A 188 -28.14 14.37 10.53
C GLN A 188 -27.99 13.76 9.12
N ASN A 189 -28.58 14.39 8.11
CA ASN A 189 -28.48 13.92 6.71
C ASN A 189 -27.03 13.93 6.18
N VAL A 190 -26.17 14.82 6.68
CA VAL A 190 -24.72 14.85 6.34
C VAL A 190 -23.99 13.74 7.08
N GLN A 191 -24.30 13.51 8.35
CA GLN A 191 -23.76 12.38 9.11
C GLN A 191 -24.12 11.04 8.46
N ASP A 192 -25.38 10.87 8.04
CA ASP A 192 -25.87 9.66 7.35
C ASP A 192 -25.16 9.46 6.01
N LEU A 193 -24.93 10.54 5.25
CA LEU A 193 -24.18 10.49 4.02
C LEU A 193 -22.74 10.00 4.27
N ILE A 194 -22.02 10.62 5.22
CA ILE A 194 -20.65 10.22 5.58
C ILE A 194 -20.62 8.76 6.01
N ALA A 195 -21.54 8.32 6.83
CA ALA A 195 -21.62 6.93 7.29
C ALA A 195 -21.86 5.94 6.13
N SER A 196 -22.60 6.36 5.08
CA SER A 196 -22.87 5.53 3.91
C SER A 196 -21.63 5.26 3.05
N PHE A 197 -20.58 6.09 3.17
CA PHE A 197 -19.28 5.93 2.52
C PHE A 197 -18.23 5.24 3.40
N SER A 198 -18.63 4.54 4.45
CA SER A 198 -17.72 3.75 5.26
C SER A 198 -16.99 2.72 4.38
N SER A 199 -15.65 2.80 4.36
CA SER A 199 -14.79 2.10 3.39
C SER A 199 -14.93 0.57 3.44
N GLU A 200 -14.86 -0.03 4.62
CA GLU A 200 -14.91 -1.49 4.77
C GLU A 200 -16.23 -2.11 4.28
N PRO A 201 -17.43 -1.68 4.74
CA PRO A 201 -18.69 -2.23 4.25
C PRO A 201 -18.90 -1.99 2.76
N LEU A 202 -18.51 -0.81 2.25
CA LEU A 202 -18.60 -0.45 0.84
C LEU A 202 -17.73 -1.37 -0.01
N PHE A 203 -16.47 -1.57 0.41
CA PHE A 203 -15.52 -2.45 -0.25
C PHE A 203 -16.06 -3.90 -0.28
N ILE A 204 -16.36 -4.49 0.88
CA ILE A 204 -16.76 -5.89 0.99
C ILE A 204 -17.98 -6.19 0.13
N LYS A 205 -19.04 -5.35 0.24
CA LYS A 205 -20.27 -5.53 -0.52
C LYS A 205 -20.05 -5.54 -2.03
N ASN A 206 -19.22 -4.63 -2.54
CA ASN A 206 -18.97 -4.54 -3.97
C ASN A 206 -17.94 -5.56 -4.45
N ALA A 207 -16.93 -5.90 -3.64
CA ALA A 207 -15.99 -6.97 -3.93
C ALA A 207 -16.69 -8.32 -4.14
N VAL A 208 -17.64 -8.68 -3.27
CA VAL A 208 -18.44 -9.90 -3.42
C VAL A 208 -19.20 -9.90 -4.75
N ARG A 209 -19.87 -8.80 -5.09
CA ARG A 209 -20.63 -8.69 -6.35
C ARG A 209 -19.75 -8.86 -7.59
N ILE A 210 -18.57 -8.25 -7.56
CA ILE A 210 -17.61 -8.30 -8.67
C ILE A 210 -17.04 -9.72 -8.81
N ILE A 211 -16.62 -10.35 -7.72
CA ILE A 211 -16.05 -11.70 -7.74
C ILE A 211 -17.09 -12.70 -8.26
N GLU A 212 -18.32 -12.62 -7.78
CA GLU A 212 -19.40 -13.52 -8.27
C GLU A 212 -19.76 -13.23 -9.73
N GLY A 213 -19.75 -11.98 -10.18
CA GLY A 213 -19.92 -11.61 -11.60
C GLY A 213 -18.84 -12.22 -12.49
N ILE A 214 -17.56 -12.07 -12.13
CA ILE A 214 -16.43 -12.65 -12.87
C ILE A 214 -16.55 -14.19 -12.93
N ARG A 215 -16.97 -14.83 -11.82
CA ARG A 215 -17.17 -16.28 -11.78
C ARG A 215 -18.26 -16.76 -12.76
N MET A 216 -19.34 -15.99 -12.92
CA MET A 216 -20.48 -16.35 -13.79
C MET A 216 -20.18 -16.19 -15.29
N GLU A 217 -19.25 -15.32 -15.69
CA GLU A 217 -18.94 -15.07 -17.11
C GLU A 217 -18.42 -16.30 -17.87
N THR A 218 -17.84 -17.26 -17.18
CA THR A 218 -17.35 -18.51 -17.78
C THR A 218 -18.49 -19.48 -18.16
N VAL A 219 -19.62 -19.43 -17.46
CA VAL A 219 -20.77 -20.31 -17.69
C VAL A 219 -21.52 -19.92 -18.96
N SER A 220 -21.44 -18.67 -19.39
CA SER A 220 -22.17 -18.13 -20.56
C SER A 220 -21.47 -18.36 -21.90
N LYS A 221 -20.23 -18.86 -21.92
CA LYS A 221 -19.43 -19.10 -23.14
C LYS A 221 -19.25 -20.59 -23.48
N SER A 222 -19.89 -21.48 -22.71
CA SER A 222 -19.93 -22.93 -22.91
C SER A 222 -21.26 -23.35 -23.49
#